data_b60fbf715e2722097399f3e637f8f8a1
#
_entry.id   b60fbf715e2722097399f3e637f8f8a1
#
_cell.length_a   1.000
_cell.length_b   1.000
_cell.length_c   1.000
_cell.angle_alpha   90.00
_cell.angle_beta   90.00
_cell.angle_gamma   90.00
#
_symmetry.space_group_name_H-M   'P 1'
#
loop_
_entity.id
_entity.type
_entity.pdbx_description
1 polymer ?
#
loop_
_entity_poly.entity_id
_entity_poly.type
_entity_poly.pdbx_seq_one_letter_code
_entity_poly.pdbx_strand_id
1 'polypeptide(L)'
;MKTPESTWSRKSGLSVKKMNSREISERYKLVADYHTHTRYSKGLLVYYHGKGTIEENVAAAAAKGLREIGITDHGPGHIFYGLNLSRLPDMRRDVAEAARKYPEVKIQLGVEANIIHSGNGLDVAPVDIEKFDFINAGYHHGVPKGDMIRNPICSAGIFPSGSRQQLENRNTEMALRAIYENPIRILTHPGDKGPFDLGEIGRACEARGTRLEINSRHSHLTVDEIRRTMNYDVTYVVSSDAHKPSQVGGVEAALERAEEAGLDFGRIVNIKER
;
A
#
# COMPACT_ATOMS: atom_id res chain seq x y z
N MET A 1 -32.60 -30.77 7.06
CA MET A 1 -31.13 -30.69 7.32
C MET A 1 -30.85 -29.37 8.00
N LYS A 2 -30.42 -29.40 9.25
CA LYS A 2 -30.13 -28.21 10.06
C LYS A 2 -28.67 -27.78 9.80
N THR A 3 -28.48 -26.54 9.40
CA THR A 3 -27.15 -25.91 9.30
C THR A 3 -26.53 -25.78 10.69
N PRO A 4 -25.22 -25.98 10.87
CA PRO A 4 -24.57 -25.78 12.16
C PRO A 4 -24.39 -24.29 12.41
N GLU A 5 -24.98 -23.80 13.50
CA GLU A 5 -24.71 -22.49 14.07
C GLU A 5 -23.27 -22.44 14.59
N SER A 6 -22.45 -21.53 14.03
CA SER A 6 -21.12 -21.25 14.54
C SER A 6 -21.22 -20.46 15.85
N THR A 7 -21.00 -21.15 16.95
CA THR A 7 -20.89 -20.55 18.30
C THR A 7 -19.57 -19.83 18.47
N TRP A 8 -19.48 -18.57 18.06
CA TRP A 8 -18.48 -17.66 18.56
C TRP A 8 -18.95 -17.10 19.90
N SER A 9 -18.49 -17.72 20.95
CA SER A 9 -18.65 -17.26 22.32
C SER A 9 -18.03 -15.88 22.48
N ARG A 10 -18.87 -14.87 22.76
CA ARG A 10 -18.41 -13.56 23.27
C ARG A 10 -17.73 -13.79 24.62
N LYS A 11 -16.41 -13.87 24.63
CA LYS A 11 -15.66 -13.79 25.88
C LYS A 11 -15.79 -12.38 26.45
N SER A 12 -16.30 -12.34 27.66
CA SER A 12 -16.44 -11.27 28.66
C SER A 12 -15.51 -10.07 28.48
N GLY A 13 -16.10 -8.86 28.55
CA GLY A 13 -15.47 -7.54 28.50
C GLY A 13 -14.40 -7.28 29.55
N LEU A 14 -13.19 -7.71 29.27
CA LEU A 14 -11.98 -7.08 29.77
C LEU A 14 -11.64 -5.98 28.77
N SER A 15 -11.78 -4.71 29.19
CA SER A 15 -11.23 -3.56 28.45
C SER A 15 -9.74 -3.80 28.34
N VAL A 16 -9.29 -4.29 27.18
CA VAL A 16 -7.85 -4.36 26.88
C VAL A 16 -7.37 -2.92 26.85
N LYS A 17 -6.49 -2.55 27.78
CA LYS A 17 -5.88 -1.22 27.83
C LYS A 17 -5.16 -1.01 26.50
N LYS A 18 -5.52 0.04 25.75
CA LYS A 18 -4.84 0.40 24.51
C LYS A 18 -3.38 0.76 24.79
N MET A 19 -2.49 0.28 23.95
CA MET A 19 -1.07 0.63 23.99
C MET A 19 -0.87 2.05 23.47
N ASN A 20 0.02 2.81 24.11
CA ASN A 20 0.50 4.07 23.56
C ASN A 20 1.65 3.83 22.56
N SER A 21 2.05 4.87 21.80
CA SER A 21 3.10 4.78 20.78
C SER A 21 4.41 4.17 21.32
N ARG A 22 4.79 4.49 22.54
CA ARG A 22 5.99 3.96 23.19
C ARG A 22 5.85 2.46 23.48
N GLU A 23 4.74 2.05 24.08
CA GLU A 23 4.44 0.64 24.36
C GLU A 23 4.40 -0.19 23.06
N ILE A 24 3.83 0.36 21.96
CA ILE A 24 3.84 -0.28 20.65
C ILE A 24 5.28 -0.47 20.14
N SER A 25 6.10 0.57 20.19
CA SER A 25 7.49 0.53 19.69
C SER A 25 8.42 -0.35 20.54
N GLU A 26 8.13 -0.48 21.85
CA GLU A 26 8.86 -1.37 22.75
C GLU A 26 8.49 -2.84 22.50
N ARG A 27 7.23 -3.12 22.12
CA ARG A 27 6.73 -4.48 21.92
C ARG A 27 6.92 -5.00 20.49
N TYR A 28 6.76 -4.16 19.50
CA TYR A 28 6.81 -4.55 18.08
C TYR A 28 7.93 -3.84 17.34
N LYS A 29 8.51 -4.53 16.37
CA LYS A 29 9.46 -3.94 15.42
C LYS A 29 9.02 -4.19 13.99
N LEU A 30 9.20 -3.20 13.13
CA LEU A 30 9.10 -3.37 11.69
C LEU A 30 10.22 -4.28 11.21
N VAL A 31 9.91 -5.24 10.33
CA VAL A 31 10.91 -6.14 9.73
C VAL A 31 11.06 -5.89 8.24
N ALA A 32 10.05 -5.33 7.60
CA ALA A 32 10.08 -4.99 6.18
C ALA A 32 9.26 -3.73 5.89
N ASP A 33 9.73 -2.90 4.95
CA ASP A 33 8.98 -1.77 4.41
C ASP A 33 8.78 -1.98 2.90
N TYR A 34 7.55 -2.25 2.49
CA TYR A 34 7.22 -2.64 1.11
C TYR A 34 6.73 -1.51 0.23
N HIS A 35 6.78 -0.25 0.72
CA HIS A 35 6.32 0.90 -0.04
C HIS A 35 7.29 2.07 0.13
N THR A 36 8.23 2.17 -0.82
CA THR A 36 9.23 3.24 -0.84
C THR A 36 9.51 3.69 -2.27
N HIS A 37 9.74 4.97 -2.46
CA HIS A 37 10.01 5.61 -3.73
C HIS A 37 11.44 6.13 -3.84
N THR A 38 11.93 6.19 -5.07
CA THR A 38 13.28 6.65 -5.38
C THR A 38 13.23 7.75 -6.45
N ARG A 39 14.41 8.26 -6.82
CA ARG A 39 14.56 9.20 -7.94
C ARG A 39 14.13 8.62 -9.31
N TYR A 40 13.77 7.34 -9.40
CA TYR A 40 13.20 6.73 -10.59
C TYR A 40 11.72 7.11 -10.78
N SER A 41 11.01 7.55 -9.72
CA SER A 41 9.72 8.25 -9.81
C SER A 41 9.92 9.65 -10.38
N LYS A 42 10.17 9.70 -11.71
CA LYS A 42 10.46 10.92 -12.46
C LYS A 42 9.65 10.93 -13.75
N GLY A 43 8.62 11.74 -13.80
CA GLY A 43 7.82 11.94 -15.02
C GLY A 43 8.42 12.96 -16.01
N LEU A 44 7.55 13.48 -16.85
CA LEU A 44 7.90 14.35 -18.00
C LEU A 44 8.54 15.69 -17.58
N LEU A 45 8.21 16.22 -16.41
CA LEU A 45 8.80 17.41 -15.82
C LEU A 45 9.94 17.02 -14.88
N VAL A 46 10.99 17.85 -14.77
CA VAL A 46 12.21 17.58 -13.97
C VAL A 46 11.92 17.60 -12.45
N TYR A 47 10.82 17.01 -12.04
CA TYR A 47 10.43 16.89 -10.65
C TYR A 47 10.62 15.44 -10.18
N TYR A 48 11.55 15.27 -9.25
CA TYR A 48 11.73 13.98 -8.57
C TYR A 48 10.75 13.89 -7.41
N HIS A 49 9.76 13.01 -7.53
CA HIS A 49 8.80 12.76 -6.46
C HIS A 49 9.49 11.99 -5.32
N GLY A 50 10.15 10.88 -5.63
CA GLY A 50 11.10 10.25 -4.73
C GLY A 50 12.49 10.91 -4.83
N LYS A 51 13.15 11.19 -3.71
CA LYS A 51 14.39 11.97 -3.66
C LYS A 51 15.65 11.16 -3.40
N GLY A 52 15.50 9.94 -2.88
CA GLY A 52 16.63 9.05 -2.60
C GLY A 52 17.01 8.17 -3.78
N THR A 53 18.24 7.67 -3.78
CA THR A 53 18.65 6.54 -4.60
C THR A 53 18.17 5.22 -3.98
N ILE A 54 18.22 4.12 -4.73
CA ILE A 54 17.96 2.78 -4.18
C ILE A 54 18.93 2.48 -3.04
N GLU A 55 20.22 2.77 -3.22
CA GLU A 55 21.23 2.54 -2.18
C GLU A 55 20.96 3.33 -0.90
N GLU A 56 20.59 4.61 -1.00
CA GLU A 56 20.27 5.43 0.19
C GLU A 56 19.04 4.91 0.94
N ASN A 57 18.00 4.43 0.24
CA ASN A 57 16.84 3.82 0.87
C ASN A 57 17.21 2.49 1.56
N VAL A 58 18.06 1.67 0.92
CA VAL A 58 18.55 0.40 1.49
C VAL A 58 19.43 0.66 2.72
N ALA A 59 20.34 1.66 2.65
CA ALA A 59 21.15 2.07 3.79
C ALA A 59 20.29 2.49 4.98
N ALA A 60 19.21 3.26 4.73
CA ALA A 60 18.28 3.66 5.76
C ALA A 60 17.51 2.46 6.37
N ALA A 61 17.12 1.49 5.54
CA ALA A 61 16.51 0.24 5.99
C ALA A 61 17.47 -0.56 6.87
N ALA A 62 18.72 -0.74 6.44
CA ALA A 62 19.76 -1.42 7.21
C ALA A 62 20.01 -0.74 8.57
N ALA A 63 20.15 0.59 8.59
CA ALA A 63 20.35 1.37 9.81
C ALA A 63 19.20 1.22 10.83
N LYS A 64 17.96 0.97 10.35
CA LYS A 64 16.79 0.69 11.18
C LYS A 64 16.60 -0.81 11.52
N GLY A 65 17.50 -1.68 11.03
CA GLY A 65 17.46 -3.12 11.27
C GLY A 65 16.33 -3.83 10.52
N LEU A 66 15.84 -3.27 9.41
CA LEU A 66 14.92 -3.94 8.52
C LEU A 66 15.62 -5.11 7.84
N ARG A 67 14.88 -6.18 7.60
CA ARG A 67 15.36 -7.38 6.89
C ARG A 67 15.01 -7.38 5.41
N GLU A 68 14.02 -6.55 5.04
CA GLU A 68 13.54 -6.49 3.66
C GLU A 68 13.06 -5.08 3.33
N ILE A 69 13.27 -4.65 2.10
CA ILE A 69 12.74 -3.39 1.56
C ILE A 69 12.19 -3.61 0.15
N GLY A 70 11.04 -3.01 -0.13
CA GLY A 70 10.44 -2.91 -1.46
C GLY A 70 10.72 -1.54 -2.07
N ILE A 71 11.32 -1.52 -3.26
CA ILE A 71 11.45 -0.33 -4.09
C ILE A 71 10.27 -0.33 -5.05
N THR A 72 9.34 0.61 -4.88
CA THR A 72 8.01 0.59 -5.53
C THR A 72 7.68 1.93 -6.17
N ASP A 73 8.56 2.39 -7.04
CA ASP A 73 8.32 3.63 -7.78
C ASP A 73 6.99 3.58 -8.53
N HIS A 74 6.35 4.74 -8.72
CA HIS A 74 5.01 4.85 -9.31
C HIS A 74 4.93 4.27 -10.72
N GLY A 75 3.80 3.66 -11.03
CA GLY A 75 3.50 3.09 -12.34
C GLY A 75 3.65 4.08 -13.50
N PRO A 76 3.90 3.57 -14.72
CA PRO A 76 4.31 4.40 -15.88
C PRO A 76 3.22 5.35 -16.38
N GLY A 77 1.96 5.13 -16.05
CA GLY A 77 0.83 5.95 -16.47
C GLY A 77 0.71 7.29 -15.75
N HIS A 78 1.48 7.54 -14.70
CA HIS A 78 1.43 8.81 -13.98
C HIS A 78 2.17 9.91 -14.76
N ILE A 79 1.47 11.00 -15.13
CA ILE A 79 2.01 12.06 -16.02
C ILE A 79 3.25 12.75 -15.43
N PHE A 80 3.24 13.02 -14.11
CA PHE A 80 4.24 13.88 -13.48
C PHE A 80 5.44 13.14 -12.92
N TYR A 81 5.28 11.87 -12.51
CA TYR A 81 6.34 11.11 -11.84
C TYR A 81 6.27 9.59 -12.05
N GLY A 82 5.64 9.15 -13.14
CA GLY A 82 5.61 7.74 -13.52
C GLY A 82 6.99 7.21 -13.91
N LEU A 83 7.22 5.94 -13.55
CA LEU A 83 8.41 5.22 -13.90
C LEU A 83 8.55 5.05 -15.42
N ASN A 84 9.70 5.37 -15.96
CA ASN A 84 10.03 4.98 -17.33
C ASN A 84 10.53 3.52 -17.34
N LEU A 85 9.75 2.60 -17.89
CA LEU A 85 10.08 1.17 -17.94
C LEU A 85 11.41 0.85 -18.65
N SER A 86 11.88 1.73 -19.56
CA SER A 86 13.22 1.56 -20.17
C SER A 86 14.38 1.65 -19.17
N ARG A 87 14.11 2.18 -17.96
CA ARG A 87 15.09 2.30 -16.89
C ARG A 87 15.16 1.07 -15.96
N LEU A 88 14.30 0.07 -16.17
CA LEU A 88 14.34 -1.16 -15.35
C LEU A 88 15.72 -1.85 -15.31
N PRO A 89 16.47 -1.95 -16.41
CA PRO A 89 17.84 -2.49 -16.34
C PRO A 89 18.76 -1.70 -15.41
N ASP A 90 18.65 -0.36 -15.39
CA ASP A 90 19.42 0.48 -14.48
C ASP A 90 19.00 0.24 -13.02
N MET A 91 17.69 0.16 -12.74
CA MET A 91 17.18 -0.15 -11.41
C MET A 91 17.67 -1.51 -10.92
N ARG A 92 17.63 -2.54 -11.76
CA ARG A 92 18.14 -3.88 -11.42
C ARG A 92 19.64 -3.86 -11.11
N ARG A 93 20.44 -3.08 -11.86
CA ARG A 93 21.85 -2.87 -11.56
C ARG A 93 22.03 -2.19 -10.20
N ASP A 94 21.30 -1.08 -9.94
CA ASP A 94 21.38 -0.34 -8.69
C ASP A 94 20.96 -1.22 -7.49
N VAL A 95 19.94 -2.08 -7.66
CA VAL A 95 19.54 -3.10 -6.67
C VAL A 95 20.67 -4.08 -6.41
N ALA A 96 21.31 -4.62 -7.45
CA ALA A 96 22.42 -5.57 -7.30
C ALA A 96 23.63 -4.92 -6.62
N GLU A 97 23.89 -3.64 -6.87
CA GLU A 97 24.97 -2.89 -6.21
C GLU A 97 24.67 -2.64 -4.73
N ALA A 98 23.44 -2.24 -4.40
CA ALA A 98 23.01 -2.06 -3.02
C ALA A 98 23.01 -3.39 -2.25
N ALA A 99 22.58 -4.50 -2.87
CA ALA A 99 22.59 -5.83 -2.23
C ALA A 99 24.00 -6.31 -1.87
N ARG A 100 25.03 -5.94 -2.65
CA ARG A 100 26.42 -6.25 -2.30
C ARG A 100 26.94 -5.48 -1.08
N LYS A 101 26.43 -4.23 -0.90
CA LYS A 101 26.85 -3.37 0.22
C LYS A 101 26.07 -3.67 1.51
N TYR A 102 24.83 -4.14 1.40
CA TYR A 102 23.91 -4.41 2.50
C TYR A 102 23.33 -5.81 2.41
N PRO A 103 24.15 -6.87 2.52
CA PRO A 103 23.72 -8.25 2.30
C PRO A 103 22.70 -8.74 3.34
N GLU A 104 22.56 -8.03 4.47
CA GLU A 104 21.58 -8.32 5.52
C GLU A 104 20.16 -7.87 5.17
N VAL A 105 19.98 -7.02 4.12
CA VAL A 105 18.70 -6.50 3.68
C VAL A 105 18.33 -7.12 2.34
N LYS A 106 17.26 -7.90 2.30
CA LYS A 106 16.67 -8.38 1.05
C LYS A 106 15.98 -7.23 0.33
N ILE A 107 16.42 -6.93 -0.89
CA ILE A 107 15.84 -5.86 -1.71
C ILE A 107 14.92 -6.49 -2.75
N GLN A 108 13.68 -6.02 -2.82
CA GLN A 108 12.72 -6.41 -3.86
C GLN A 108 12.40 -5.21 -4.75
N LEU A 109 12.53 -5.38 -6.05
CA LEU A 109 12.12 -4.38 -7.03
C LEU A 109 10.65 -4.60 -7.41
N GLY A 110 9.77 -3.84 -6.82
CA GLY A 110 8.36 -3.78 -7.16
C GLY A 110 7.99 -2.54 -7.97
N VAL A 111 6.70 -2.33 -8.12
CA VAL A 111 6.10 -1.11 -8.67
C VAL A 111 4.81 -0.81 -7.92
N GLU A 112 4.54 0.46 -7.68
CA GLU A 112 3.21 0.91 -7.28
C GLU A 112 2.42 1.28 -8.53
N ALA A 113 1.75 0.27 -9.12
CA ALA A 113 0.93 0.43 -10.31
C ALA A 113 -0.31 1.29 -10.04
N ASN A 114 -0.69 2.10 -11.01
CA ASN A 114 -1.90 2.89 -10.91
C ASN A 114 -3.12 2.09 -11.37
N ILE A 115 -4.19 2.10 -10.58
CA ILE A 115 -5.47 1.52 -10.95
C ILE A 115 -6.11 2.40 -12.02
N ILE A 116 -6.51 1.80 -13.15
CA ILE A 116 -7.09 2.46 -14.31
C ILE A 116 -8.30 1.71 -14.86
N HIS A 117 -9.12 2.38 -15.67
CA HIS A 117 -10.35 1.80 -16.24
C HIS A 117 -10.13 0.94 -17.50
N SER A 118 -8.91 0.73 -17.96
CA SER A 118 -8.61 0.04 -19.22
C SER A 118 -7.60 -1.10 -19.04
N GLY A 119 -7.43 -1.92 -20.07
CA GLY A 119 -6.50 -3.04 -20.06
C GLY A 119 -6.86 -4.04 -18.93
N ASN A 120 -5.86 -4.49 -18.21
CA ASN A 120 -5.97 -5.35 -17.03
C ASN A 120 -6.34 -4.59 -15.73
N GLY A 121 -6.80 -3.37 -15.82
CA GLY A 121 -7.10 -2.53 -14.65
C GLY A 121 -5.88 -1.81 -14.05
N LEU A 122 -4.69 -2.04 -14.57
CA LEU A 122 -3.44 -1.39 -14.15
C LEU A 122 -2.76 -0.67 -15.31
N ASP A 123 -1.95 0.33 -15.00
CA ASP A 123 -1.09 1.03 -15.96
C ASP A 123 0.20 0.27 -16.30
N VAL A 124 0.42 -0.88 -15.67
CA VAL A 124 1.47 -1.84 -16.00
C VAL A 124 0.84 -2.98 -16.79
N ALA A 125 1.29 -3.17 -18.03
CA ALA A 125 0.78 -4.23 -18.88
C ALA A 125 1.17 -5.63 -18.34
N PRO A 126 0.38 -6.70 -18.60
CA PRO A 126 0.69 -8.05 -18.13
C PRO A 126 2.12 -8.52 -18.47
N VAL A 127 2.61 -8.21 -19.66
CA VAL A 127 3.98 -8.54 -20.12
C VAL A 127 5.07 -7.79 -19.33
N ASP A 128 4.75 -6.68 -18.69
CA ASP A 128 5.68 -5.89 -17.90
C ASP A 128 5.63 -6.25 -16.39
N ILE A 129 4.53 -6.85 -15.94
CA ILE A 129 4.37 -7.31 -14.54
C ILE A 129 5.49 -8.29 -14.16
N GLU A 130 5.85 -9.22 -15.04
CA GLU A 130 6.88 -10.23 -14.82
C GLU A 130 8.30 -9.64 -14.64
N LYS A 131 8.50 -8.37 -14.99
CA LYS A 131 9.76 -7.66 -14.80
C LYS A 131 9.98 -7.19 -13.37
N PHE A 132 8.97 -7.26 -12.52
CA PHE A 132 8.99 -6.88 -11.12
C PHE A 132 8.94 -8.11 -10.21
N ASP A 133 9.47 -8.00 -9.02
CA ASP A 133 9.43 -9.07 -8.02
C ASP A 133 8.05 -9.15 -7.34
N PHE A 134 7.31 -8.03 -7.35
CA PHE A 134 5.93 -7.92 -6.86
C PHE A 134 5.25 -6.64 -7.34
N ILE A 135 3.92 -6.61 -7.24
CA ILE A 135 3.10 -5.46 -7.62
C ILE A 135 2.34 -4.95 -6.39
N ASN A 136 2.49 -3.68 -6.09
CA ASN A 136 1.52 -2.90 -5.32
C ASN A 136 0.62 -2.15 -6.27
N ALA A 137 -0.60 -1.82 -5.85
CA ALA A 137 -1.51 -1.04 -6.67
C ALA A 137 -2.30 -0.04 -5.84
N GLY A 138 -2.50 1.15 -6.38
CA GLY A 138 -3.26 2.21 -5.74
C GLY A 138 -3.87 3.20 -6.72
N TYR A 139 -4.69 4.09 -6.20
CA TYR A 139 -5.20 5.23 -6.94
C TYR A 139 -4.31 6.44 -6.75
N HIS A 140 -4.03 7.15 -7.86
CA HIS A 140 -3.28 8.40 -7.83
C HIS A 140 -3.97 9.49 -8.67
N HIS A 141 -3.88 10.73 -8.19
CA HIS A 141 -4.21 11.89 -9.02
C HIS A 141 -3.14 12.06 -10.11
N GLY A 142 -3.51 12.53 -11.30
CA GLY A 142 -2.54 12.71 -12.40
C GLY A 142 -2.37 11.48 -13.29
N VAL A 143 -3.24 10.49 -13.17
CA VAL A 143 -3.30 9.32 -14.04
C VAL A 143 -4.48 9.48 -15.01
N PRO A 144 -4.27 9.68 -16.32
CA PRO A 144 -5.33 10.03 -17.26
C PRO A 144 -6.49 9.03 -17.32
N LYS A 145 -6.21 7.75 -17.15
CA LYS A 145 -7.21 6.66 -17.17
C LYS A 145 -7.70 6.27 -15.77
N GLY A 146 -7.31 7.02 -14.71
CA GLY A 146 -7.63 6.76 -13.31
C GLY A 146 -8.65 7.76 -12.73
N ASP A 147 -9.61 8.26 -13.51
CA ASP A 147 -10.60 9.26 -13.11
C ASP A 147 -9.97 10.58 -12.58
N MET A 148 -9.03 11.10 -13.35
CA MET A 148 -8.18 12.24 -13.05
C MET A 148 -8.93 13.53 -12.69
N ILE A 149 -10.21 13.67 -13.05
CA ILE A 149 -11.02 14.88 -12.80
C ILE A 149 -11.93 14.67 -11.59
N ARG A 150 -12.67 13.57 -11.54
CA ARG A 150 -13.73 13.37 -10.53
C ARG A 150 -13.15 13.09 -9.14
N ASN A 151 -12.10 12.27 -9.06
CA ASN A 151 -11.49 11.96 -7.78
C ASN A 151 -10.91 13.18 -7.06
N PRO A 152 -10.12 14.08 -7.71
CA PRO A 152 -9.68 15.33 -7.07
C PRO A 152 -10.83 16.25 -6.63
N ILE A 153 -11.89 16.40 -7.45
CA ILE A 153 -13.06 17.21 -7.10
C ILE A 153 -13.78 16.62 -5.88
N CYS A 154 -13.93 15.28 -5.83
CA CYS A 154 -14.53 14.60 -4.69
C CYS A 154 -13.69 14.77 -3.42
N SER A 155 -12.38 14.61 -3.52
CA SER A 155 -11.43 14.80 -2.41
C SER A 155 -11.43 16.23 -1.88
N ALA A 156 -11.70 17.22 -2.74
CA ALA A 156 -11.87 18.62 -2.33
C ALA A 156 -13.24 18.91 -1.67
N GLY A 157 -14.14 17.91 -1.52
CA GLY A 157 -15.45 18.08 -0.90
C GLY A 157 -16.50 18.82 -1.76
N ILE A 158 -16.21 19.05 -3.06
CA ILE A 158 -17.05 19.86 -3.96
C ILE A 158 -18.06 18.97 -4.74
N PHE A 159 -18.04 17.67 -4.52
CA PHE A 159 -18.81 16.73 -5.32
C PHE A 159 -20.25 16.59 -4.79
N PRO A 160 -21.31 16.69 -5.63
CA PRO A 160 -22.69 16.47 -5.22
C PRO A 160 -22.88 15.07 -4.66
N SER A 161 -23.67 14.92 -3.57
CA SER A 161 -23.83 13.66 -2.84
C SER A 161 -24.27 12.46 -3.70
N GLY A 162 -25.22 12.66 -4.62
CA GLY A 162 -25.66 11.59 -5.54
C GLY A 162 -24.58 11.15 -6.55
N SER A 163 -23.68 12.04 -6.90
CA SER A 163 -22.55 11.73 -7.80
C SER A 163 -21.40 11.04 -7.07
N ARG A 164 -21.29 11.20 -5.74
CA ARG A 164 -20.30 10.54 -4.91
C ARG A 164 -20.49 9.01 -4.92
N GLN A 165 -21.72 8.53 -4.76
CA GLN A 165 -22.00 7.09 -4.80
C GLN A 165 -21.66 6.48 -6.17
N GLN A 166 -21.97 7.18 -7.26
CA GLN A 166 -21.61 6.71 -8.60
C GLN A 166 -20.09 6.64 -8.78
N LEU A 167 -19.35 7.61 -8.23
CA LEU A 167 -17.89 7.60 -8.28
C LEU A 167 -17.31 6.47 -7.43
N GLU A 168 -17.86 6.24 -6.23
CA GLU A 168 -17.48 5.13 -5.36
C GLU A 168 -17.69 3.78 -6.05
N ASN A 169 -18.88 3.55 -6.64
CA ASN A 169 -19.17 2.32 -7.38
C ASN A 169 -18.16 2.11 -8.52
N ARG A 170 -17.90 3.16 -9.30
CA ARG A 170 -16.94 3.11 -10.40
C ARG A 170 -15.50 2.81 -9.93
N ASN A 171 -15.04 3.51 -8.90
CA ASN A 171 -13.72 3.29 -8.34
C ASN A 171 -13.59 1.86 -7.78
N THR A 172 -14.64 1.38 -7.11
CA THR A 172 -14.71 0.01 -6.59
C THR A 172 -14.60 -1.01 -7.72
N GLU A 173 -15.41 -0.87 -8.78
CA GLU A 173 -15.37 -1.75 -9.95
C GLU A 173 -13.96 -1.81 -10.58
N MET A 174 -13.32 -0.64 -10.74
CA MET A 174 -11.96 -0.57 -11.29
C MET A 174 -10.94 -1.29 -10.39
N ALA A 175 -11.05 -1.09 -9.06
CA ALA A 175 -10.17 -1.75 -8.10
C ALA A 175 -10.41 -3.27 -8.03
N LEU A 176 -11.65 -3.71 -8.04
CA LEU A 176 -12.01 -5.14 -8.10
C LEU A 176 -11.42 -5.80 -9.34
N ARG A 177 -11.56 -5.16 -10.50
CA ARG A 177 -10.96 -5.64 -11.74
C ARG A 177 -9.45 -5.78 -11.60
N ALA A 178 -8.77 -4.75 -11.10
CA ALA A 178 -7.32 -4.78 -10.89
C ALA A 178 -6.92 -5.94 -9.96
N ILE A 179 -7.64 -6.13 -8.83
CA ILE A 179 -7.37 -7.19 -7.85
C ILE A 179 -7.59 -8.58 -8.45
N TYR A 180 -8.65 -8.79 -9.24
CA TYR A 180 -8.96 -10.12 -9.80
C TYR A 180 -8.10 -10.49 -11.00
N GLU A 181 -7.67 -9.52 -11.81
CA GLU A 181 -6.91 -9.76 -13.05
C GLU A 181 -5.38 -9.76 -12.85
N ASN A 182 -4.88 -9.31 -11.68
CA ASN A 182 -3.43 -9.18 -11.46
C ASN A 182 -2.97 -9.78 -10.12
N PRO A 183 -1.68 -10.16 -10.00
CA PRO A 183 -1.10 -10.65 -8.75
C PRO A 183 -0.71 -9.51 -7.81
N ILE A 184 -1.68 -8.68 -7.42
CA ILE A 184 -1.44 -7.55 -6.52
C ILE A 184 -1.10 -8.04 -5.12
N ARG A 185 0.09 -7.69 -4.63
CA ARG A 185 0.55 -8.04 -3.29
C ARG A 185 -0.10 -7.15 -2.23
N ILE A 186 -0.15 -5.84 -2.49
CA ILE A 186 -0.65 -4.82 -1.55
C ILE A 186 -1.52 -3.84 -2.31
N LEU A 187 -2.73 -3.61 -1.81
CA LEU A 187 -3.55 -2.47 -2.20
C LEU A 187 -3.13 -1.28 -1.33
N THR A 188 -2.48 -0.28 -1.96
CA THR A 188 -1.88 0.86 -1.25
C THR A 188 -2.93 1.91 -0.90
N HIS A 189 -2.80 2.52 0.28
CA HIS A 189 -3.63 3.61 0.84
C HIS A 189 -5.08 3.66 0.30
N PRO A 190 -5.86 2.55 0.34
CA PRO A 190 -7.17 2.47 -0.29
C PRO A 190 -8.12 3.50 0.33
N GLY A 191 -8.74 4.31 -0.53
CA GLY A 191 -9.62 5.41 -0.12
C GLY A 191 -8.98 6.80 -0.14
N ASP A 192 -7.66 6.93 -0.16
CA ASP A 192 -6.97 8.23 -0.05
C ASP A 192 -7.23 9.17 -1.26
N LYS A 193 -7.26 8.64 -2.47
CA LYS A 193 -7.42 9.43 -3.69
C LYS A 193 -8.79 9.32 -4.34
N GLY A 194 -9.72 8.63 -3.69
CA GLY A 194 -11.09 8.47 -4.15
C GLY A 194 -11.86 7.46 -3.32
N PRO A 195 -13.19 7.58 -3.23
CA PRO A 195 -14.01 6.69 -2.41
C PRO A 195 -14.06 5.28 -2.98
N PHE A 196 -14.10 4.28 -2.07
CA PHE A 196 -14.31 2.85 -2.36
C PHE A 196 -15.36 2.24 -1.46
N ASP A 197 -16.08 1.23 -1.93
CA ASP A 197 -16.76 0.27 -1.07
C ASP A 197 -15.76 -0.70 -0.46
N LEU A 198 -15.35 -0.41 0.78
CA LEU A 198 -14.36 -1.24 1.49
C LEU A 198 -14.89 -2.64 1.84
N GLY A 199 -16.21 -2.85 1.83
CA GLY A 199 -16.79 -4.17 1.99
C GLY A 199 -16.51 -5.06 0.78
N GLU A 200 -16.69 -4.54 -0.43
CA GLU A 200 -16.37 -5.27 -1.65
C GLU A 200 -14.85 -5.45 -1.83
N ILE A 201 -14.07 -4.42 -1.53
CA ILE A 201 -12.60 -4.49 -1.54
C ILE A 201 -12.10 -5.53 -0.54
N GLY A 202 -12.62 -5.57 0.69
CA GLY A 202 -12.25 -6.56 1.69
C GLY A 202 -12.49 -7.99 1.22
N ARG A 203 -13.67 -8.27 0.66
CA ARG A 203 -13.98 -9.60 0.07
C ARG A 203 -13.04 -9.98 -1.08
N ALA A 204 -12.72 -9.05 -1.96
CA ALA A 204 -11.81 -9.31 -3.07
C ALA A 204 -10.37 -9.56 -2.57
N CYS A 205 -9.91 -8.78 -1.61
CA CYS A 205 -8.59 -8.96 -0.99
C CYS A 205 -8.48 -10.31 -0.27
N GLU A 206 -9.52 -10.72 0.50
CA GLU A 206 -9.61 -12.04 1.10
C GLU A 206 -9.51 -13.15 0.06
N ALA A 207 -10.31 -13.07 -1.02
CA ALA A 207 -10.36 -14.07 -2.08
C ALA A 207 -9.05 -14.19 -2.86
N ARG A 208 -8.27 -13.12 -2.97
CA ARG A 208 -7.04 -13.07 -3.78
C ARG A 208 -5.76 -13.08 -2.95
N GLY A 209 -5.85 -13.00 -1.62
CA GLY A 209 -4.70 -12.88 -0.74
C GLY A 209 -3.97 -11.53 -0.88
N THR A 210 -4.63 -10.53 -1.44
CA THR A 210 -4.12 -9.15 -1.50
C THR A 210 -4.16 -8.53 -0.12
N ARG A 211 -3.07 -7.90 0.31
CA ARG A 211 -2.98 -7.24 1.61
C ARG A 211 -3.50 -5.82 1.52
N LEU A 212 -4.08 -5.34 2.62
CA LEU A 212 -4.48 -3.94 2.75
C LEU A 212 -3.36 -3.15 3.43
N GLU A 213 -3.04 -1.99 2.89
CA GLU A 213 -2.04 -1.11 3.48
C GLU A 213 -2.66 -0.18 4.51
N ILE A 214 -2.02 -0.10 5.69
CA ILE A 214 -2.18 0.99 6.65
C ILE A 214 -0.96 1.90 6.45
N ASN A 215 -1.15 2.98 5.71
CA ASN A 215 -0.07 3.85 5.26
C ASN A 215 0.25 4.92 6.32
N SER A 216 1.53 5.15 6.61
CA SER A 216 1.93 6.18 7.61
C SER A 216 1.90 7.60 7.08
N ARG A 217 2.05 7.79 5.78
CA ARG A 217 2.05 9.11 5.13
C ARG A 217 0.65 9.60 4.83
N HIS A 218 -0.25 8.68 4.46
CA HIS A 218 -1.65 8.92 4.14
C HIS A 218 -2.54 8.53 5.32
N SER A 219 -3.70 9.20 5.47
CA SER A 219 -4.64 8.91 6.57
C SER A 219 -5.52 7.68 6.32
N HIS A 220 -5.58 7.16 5.12
CA HIS A 220 -6.27 5.94 4.76
C HIS A 220 -5.33 4.71 4.83
N LEU A 221 -5.77 3.57 5.31
CA LEU A 221 -7.07 3.31 5.93
C LEU A 221 -7.25 4.12 7.23
N THR A 222 -8.40 4.77 7.40
CA THR A 222 -8.81 5.37 8.67
C THR A 222 -9.16 4.28 9.71
N VAL A 223 -9.29 4.68 10.97
CA VAL A 223 -9.70 3.77 12.07
C VAL A 223 -11.00 3.03 11.74
N ASP A 224 -12.00 3.73 11.23
CA ASP A 224 -13.30 3.13 10.90
C ASP A 224 -13.23 2.23 9.66
N GLU A 225 -12.39 2.57 8.71
CA GLU A 225 -12.12 1.74 7.52
C GLU A 225 -11.40 0.44 7.89
N ILE A 226 -10.42 0.50 8.79
CA ILE A 226 -9.78 -0.69 9.36
C ILE A 226 -10.82 -1.58 10.04
N ARG A 227 -11.69 -1.01 10.89
CA ARG A 227 -12.76 -1.76 11.58
C ARG A 227 -13.71 -2.45 10.59
N ARG A 228 -14.04 -1.81 9.47
CA ARG A 228 -14.88 -2.41 8.42
C ARG A 228 -14.19 -3.60 7.76
N THR A 229 -12.90 -3.45 7.42
CA THR A 229 -12.13 -4.50 6.73
C THR A 229 -11.72 -5.64 7.66
N MET A 230 -11.71 -5.43 8.99
CA MET A 230 -11.48 -6.50 9.97
C MET A 230 -12.53 -7.63 9.94
N ASN A 231 -13.72 -7.38 9.36
CA ASN A 231 -14.77 -8.39 9.20
C ASN A 231 -14.44 -9.46 8.14
N TYR A 232 -13.34 -9.28 7.39
CA TYR A 232 -12.85 -10.20 6.37
C TYR A 232 -11.53 -10.84 6.82
N ASP A 233 -11.22 -12.03 6.30
CA ASP A 233 -9.93 -12.71 6.57
C ASP A 233 -8.82 -12.12 5.68
N VAL A 234 -8.55 -10.82 5.88
CA VAL A 234 -7.48 -10.10 5.19
C VAL A 234 -6.30 -9.87 6.13
N THR A 235 -5.10 -9.82 5.58
CA THR A 235 -3.89 -9.40 6.29
C THR A 235 -3.52 -7.97 5.93
N TYR A 236 -2.76 -7.32 6.80
CA TYR A 236 -2.36 -5.93 6.63
C TYR A 236 -0.85 -5.78 6.53
N VAL A 237 -0.42 -4.70 5.92
CA VAL A 237 0.95 -4.18 5.97
C VAL A 237 0.92 -2.76 6.49
N VAL A 238 1.91 -2.41 7.32
CA VAL A 238 2.19 -1.01 7.64
C VAL A 238 3.35 -0.54 6.78
N SER A 239 3.25 0.63 6.16
CA SER A 239 4.26 1.13 5.23
C SER A 239 4.54 2.60 5.47
N SER A 240 5.78 3.00 5.16
CA SER A 240 6.21 4.39 5.30
C SER A 240 5.78 5.27 4.13
N ASP A 241 5.63 4.68 2.93
CA ASP A 241 5.49 5.43 1.68
C ASP A 241 6.58 6.50 1.54
N ALA A 242 7.81 6.05 1.80
CA ALA A 242 8.98 6.92 1.90
C ALA A 242 9.32 7.55 0.55
N HIS A 243 9.37 8.87 0.51
CA HIS A 243 9.82 9.66 -0.62
C HIS A 243 11.22 10.28 -0.39
N LYS A 244 11.82 9.99 0.77
CA LYS A 244 13.18 10.33 1.16
C LYS A 244 13.75 9.20 2.00
N PRO A 245 15.07 8.94 1.94
CA PRO A 245 15.70 7.88 2.74
C PRO A 245 15.39 7.98 4.24
N SER A 246 15.31 9.19 4.79
CA SER A 246 15.02 9.43 6.21
C SER A 246 13.62 8.96 6.65
N GLN A 247 12.69 8.77 5.71
CA GLN A 247 11.32 8.33 5.98
C GLN A 247 11.18 6.80 5.97
N VAL A 248 12.12 6.07 5.35
CA VAL A 248 12.08 4.59 5.28
C VAL A 248 11.89 4.00 6.68
N GLY A 249 10.92 3.09 6.80
CA GLY A 249 10.57 2.43 8.06
C GLY A 249 9.88 3.33 9.10
N GLY A 250 9.40 4.51 8.73
CA GLY A 250 8.59 5.40 9.59
C GLY A 250 7.13 4.96 9.56
N VAL A 251 6.72 4.06 10.45
CA VAL A 251 5.39 3.43 10.44
C VAL A 251 4.56 3.70 11.70
N GLU A 252 5.01 4.62 12.54
CA GLU A 252 4.42 4.91 13.84
C GLU A 252 2.93 5.29 13.71
N ALA A 253 2.60 6.22 12.80
CA ALA A 253 1.21 6.66 12.60
C ALA A 253 0.29 5.55 12.09
N ALA A 254 0.81 4.60 11.31
CA ALA A 254 0.05 3.43 10.85
C ALA A 254 -0.23 2.46 12.00
N LEU A 255 0.77 2.21 12.87
CA LEU A 255 0.62 1.34 14.03
C LEU A 255 -0.33 1.93 15.08
N GLU A 256 -0.29 3.24 15.32
CA GLU A 256 -1.23 3.94 16.20
C GLU A 256 -2.67 3.81 15.70
N ARG A 257 -2.91 3.96 14.40
CA ARG A 257 -4.24 3.76 13.81
C ARG A 257 -4.71 2.32 13.92
N ALA A 258 -3.81 1.35 13.71
CA ALA A 258 -4.12 -0.07 13.88
C ALA A 258 -4.54 -0.39 15.33
N GLU A 259 -3.81 0.14 16.30
CA GLU A 259 -4.13 0.01 17.74
C GLU A 259 -5.46 0.68 18.07
N GLU A 260 -5.67 1.90 17.57
CA GLU A 260 -6.92 2.63 17.80
C GLU A 260 -8.13 1.91 17.20
N ALA A 261 -7.96 1.24 16.07
CA ALA A 261 -8.99 0.41 15.46
C ALA A 261 -9.28 -0.88 16.26
N GLY A 262 -8.35 -1.31 17.12
CA GLY A 262 -8.40 -2.59 17.82
C GLY A 262 -8.02 -3.76 16.91
N LEU A 263 -7.16 -3.50 15.89
CA LEU A 263 -6.66 -4.55 15.00
C LEU A 263 -5.73 -5.49 15.76
N ASP A 264 -5.94 -6.80 15.60
CA ASP A 264 -4.98 -7.80 16.03
C ASP A 264 -3.66 -7.63 15.24
N PHE A 265 -2.58 -7.30 15.94
CA PHE A 265 -1.26 -7.09 15.33
C PHE A 265 -0.69 -8.38 14.70
N GLY A 266 -1.19 -9.56 15.09
CA GLY A 266 -0.90 -10.82 14.40
C GLY A 266 -1.35 -10.85 12.93
N ARG A 267 -2.26 -9.95 12.54
CA ARG A 267 -2.70 -9.78 11.14
C ARG A 267 -1.82 -8.80 10.34
N ILE A 268 -0.86 -8.11 10.97
CA ILE A 268 0.10 -7.22 10.30
C ILE A 268 1.36 -8.03 9.99
N VAL A 269 1.56 -8.36 8.71
CA VAL A 269 2.54 -9.39 8.31
C VAL A 269 3.99 -8.92 8.27
N ASN A 270 4.25 -7.62 8.33
CA ASN A 270 5.60 -7.05 8.23
C ASN A 270 6.14 -6.47 9.55
N ILE A 271 5.52 -6.80 10.65
CA ILE A 271 6.05 -6.54 12.00
C ILE A 271 6.32 -7.85 12.73
N LYS A 272 7.11 -7.77 13.79
CA LYS A 272 7.35 -8.86 14.72
C LYS A 272 7.35 -8.34 16.15
N GLU A 273 6.86 -9.16 17.07
CA GLU A 273 7.06 -8.95 18.49
C GLU A 273 8.56 -9.07 18.82
N ARG A 274 9.06 -8.22 19.73
CA ARG A 274 10.47 -8.15 20.14
C ARG A 274 10.82 -9.26 21.10
#